data_0dae8dbc17b1a85d9256ca9f244fca12
#
_entry.id   0dae8dbc17b1a85d9256ca9f244fca12
#
_cell.length_a   1.000
_cell.length_b   1.000
_cell.length_c   1.000
_cell.angle_alpha   90.00
_cell.angle_beta   90.00
_cell.angle_gamma   90.00
#
_symmetry.space_group_name_H-M   'P 1'
#
loop_
_entity.id
_entity.type
_entity.pdbx_description
1 polymer ?
#
loop_
_entity_poly.entity_id
_entity_poly.type
_entity_poly.pdbx_seq_one_letter_code
_entity_poly.pdbx_strand_id
1 'polypeptide(L)'
;MRKTIVALAFVFIASSGQAEMIEERAAPCLACHGERGQSETENTPSLGAQQPPYALIQLFMFREMLRVFEPMNDMAKAFSDDDLRTFSEYIGKLPKPAPPADAGDPARLQRGEALAQQHRCNSCHNIDFSGKDNVPRIADQREDYLAKTMREYKDNSRHGYDGTMAEVLQPVTPEQISDLAYFLARVR
;
A
#
# COMPACT_ATOMS: atom_id res chain seq x y z
N MET A 1 58.76 23.30 24.48
CA MET A 1 58.27 22.54 23.34
C MET A 1 56.74 22.41 23.48
N ARG A 2 55.95 23.21 22.75
CA ARG A 2 54.47 23.17 22.77
C ARG A 2 54.00 22.18 21.66
N LYS A 3 53.32 21.13 22.04
CA LYS A 3 52.71 20.18 21.09
C LYS A 3 51.32 20.70 20.72
N THR A 4 51.14 21.13 19.48
CA THR A 4 49.84 21.52 18.91
C THR A 4 49.12 20.26 18.47
N ILE A 5 48.01 19.94 19.10
CA ILE A 5 47.12 18.86 18.69
C ILE A 5 46.12 19.45 17.68
N VAL A 6 46.23 19.04 16.43
CA VAL A 6 45.24 19.34 15.38
C VAL A 6 44.13 18.30 15.46
N ALA A 7 42.96 18.73 15.90
CA ALA A 7 41.75 17.88 15.89
C ALA A 7 41.14 17.90 14.48
N LEU A 8 41.18 16.76 13.79
CA LEU A 8 40.47 16.57 12.54
C LEU A 8 38.97 16.40 12.84
N ALA A 9 38.17 17.39 12.49
CA ALA A 9 36.74 17.27 12.49
C ALA A 9 36.27 16.51 11.22
N PHE A 10 35.84 15.27 11.37
CA PHE A 10 35.13 14.54 10.32
C PHE A 10 33.72 15.07 10.21
N VAL A 11 33.42 15.80 9.14
CA VAL A 11 32.06 16.22 8.79
C VAL A 11 31.39 15.06 8.06
N PHE A 12 30.44 14.39 8.73
CA PHE A 12 29.53 13.44 8.10
C PHE A 12 28.46 14.23 7.32
N ILE A 13 28.66 14.41 6.02
CA ILE A 13 27.65 14.94 5.08
C ILE A 13 27.45 13.90 3.99
N ALA A 14 26.62 12.90 4.21
CA ALA A 14 26.36 11.92 3.17
C ALA A 14 24.94 11.28 3.12
N SER A 15 23.99 11.66 3.99
CA SER A 15 22.68 10.99 3.96
C SER A 15 21.48 11.85 3.56
N SER A 16 21.62 13.17 3.49
CA SER A 16 20.52 14.07 3.11
C SER A 16 20.23 14.09 1.60
N GLY A 17 21.25 13.96 0.76
CA GLY A 17 21.09 14.10 -0.68
C GLY A 17 20.30 12.97 -1.36
N GLN A 18 20.39 11.72 -0.86
CA GLN A 18 19.62 10.61 -1.44
C GLN A 18 18.15 10.60 -1.03
N ALA A 19 17.84 11.05 0.18
CA ALA A 19 16.47 11.18 0.64
C ALA A 19 15.73 12.30 -0.11
N GLU A 20 16.38 13.43 -0.31
CA GLU A 20 15.82 14.54 -1.07
C GLU A 20 15.53 14.17 -2.53
N MET A 21 16.43 13.43 -3.18
CA MET A 21 16.25 12.96 -4.55
C MET A 21 15.06 11.98 -4.69
N ILE A 22 14.80 11.10 -3.73
CA ILE A 22 13.69 10.15 -3.83
C ILE A 22 12.34 10.84 -3.61
N GLU A 23 12.25 11.81 -2.71
CA GLU A 23 11.03 12.59 -2.49
C GLU A 23 10.64 13.38 -3.73
N GLU A 24 11.59 14.04 -4.38
CA GLU A 24 11.36 14.75 -5.64
C GLU A 24 10.89 13.79 -6.76
N ARG A 25 11.54 12.64 -6.89
CA ARG A 25 11.16 11.61 -7.88
C ARG A 25 9.79 10.97 -7.59
N ALA A 26 9.38 10.90 -6.33
CA ALA A 26 8.09 10.35 -5.92
C ALA A 26 6.94 11.37 -6.00
N ALA A 27 7.22 12.67 -6.15
CA ALA A 27 6.20 13.71 -6.19
C ALA A 27 5.07 13.45 -7.21
N PRO A 28 5.33 12.96 -8.45
CA PRO A 28 4.26 12.61 -9.39
C PRO A 28 3.34 11.49 -8.89
N CYS A 29 3.86 10.53 -8.12
CA CYS A 29 3.05 9.46 -7.52
C CYS A 29 2.12 10.03 -6.44
N LEU A 30 2.69 10.88 -5.58
CA LEU A 30 1.97 11.47 -4.45
C LEU A 30 0.88 12.45 -4.87
N ALA A 31 0.91 12.99 -6.09
CA ALA A 31 -0.16 13.83 -6.64
C ALA A 31 -1.52 13.11 -6.66
N CYS A 32 -1.55 11.79 -6.87
CA CYS A 32 -2.77 10.98 -6.83
C CYS A 32 -2.90 10.16 -5.55
N HIS A 33 -1.78 9.64 -5.05
CA HIS A 33 -1.76 8.78 -3.86
C HIS A 33 -1.74 9.55 -2.52
N GLY A 34 -1.78 10.88 -2.57
CA GLY A 34 -1.76 11.77 -1.42
C GLY A 34 -0.34 12.13 -0.97
N GLU A 35 -0.14 13.38 -0.59
CA GLU A 35 1.16 13.98 -0.24
C GLU A 35 1.95 13.17 0.79
N ARG A 36 1.24 12.51 1.72
CA ARG A 36 1.81 11.64 2.75
C ARG A 36 1.52 10.15 2.49
N GLY A 37 1.13 9.78 1.26
CA GLY A 37 0.73 8.43 0.92
C GLY A 37 -0.66 8.03 1.42
N GLN A 38 -1.49 8.99 1.85
CA GLN A 38 -2.90 8.78 2.17
C GLN A 38 -3.75 9.43 1.07
N SER A 39 -4.30 8.64 0.17
CA SER A 39 -5.06 9.11 -0.98
C SER A 39 -6.43 9.65 -0.60
N GLU A 40 -6.81 10.78 -1.19
CA GLU A 40 -8.16 11.35 -1.19
C GLU A 40 -8.85 11.17 -2.55
N THR A 41 -8.12 10.67 -3.54
CA THR A 41 -8.61 10.43 -4.90
C THR A 41 -9.41 9.13 -4.97
N GLU A 42 -10.61 9.19 -5.55
CA GLU A 42 -11.51 8.04 -5.68
C GLU A 42 -10.82 6.86 -6.40
N ASN A 43 -11.03 5.65 -5.87
CA ASN A 43 -10.46 4.39 -6.40
C ASN A 43 -8.91 4.36 -6.51
N THR A 44 -8.22 5.31 -5.90
CA THR A 44 -6.77 5.36 -5.84
C THR A 44 -6.29 4.92 -4.45
N PRO A 45 -5.40 3.93 -4.34
CA PRO A 45 -5.01 3.41 -3.03
C PRO A 45 -4.13 4.39 -2.25
N SER A 46 -4.28 4.39 -0.93
CA SER A 46 -3.26 4.89 -0.03
C SER A 46 -2.03 3.98 -0.09
N LEU A 47 -0.84 4.58 -0.13
CA LEU A 47 0.45 3.87 -0.19
C LEU A 47 1.15 3.78 1.16
N GLY A 48 0.76 4.61 2.12
CA GLY A 48 1.47 4.75 3.40
C GLY A 48 1.62 3.43 4.14
N ALA A 49 2.82 3.16 4.65
CA ALA A 49 3.21 1.95 5.36
C ALA A 49 2.82 0.64 4.63
N GLN A 50 2.76 0.66 3.31
CA GLN A 50 2.55 -0.56 2.53
C GLN A 50 3.81 -1.42 2.56
N GLN A 51 3.63 -2.74 2.52
CA GLN A 51 4.73 -3.70 2.53
C GLN A 51 5.63 -3.50 1.29
N PRO A 52 6.94 -3.23 1.46
CA PRO A 52 7.84 -2.99 0.33
C PRO A 52 7.86 -4.13 -0.70
N PRO A 53 7.91 -5.42 -0.33
CA PRO A 53 7.85 -6.50 -1.31
C PRO A 53 6.54 -6.51 -2.12
N TYR A 54 5.40 -6.21 -1.48
CA TYR A 54 4.13 -6.08 -2.20
C TYR A 54 4.16 -4.88 -3.17
N ALA A 55 4.62 -3.71 -2.73
CA ALA A 55 4.72 -2.52 -3.57
C ALA A 55 5.64 -2.78 -4.77
N LEU A 56 6.79 -3.43 -4.56
CA LEU A 56 7.72 -3.80 -5.62
C LEU A 56 7.05 -4.70 -6.67
N ILE A 57 6.34 -5.74 -6.24
CA ILE A 57 5.60 -6.64 -7.14
C ILE A 57 4.55 -5.85 -7.94
N GLN A 58 3.80 -4.95 -7.31
CA GLN A 58 2.79 -4.16 -8.02
C GLN A 58 3.41 -3.22 -9.07
N LEU A 59 4.50 -2.52 -8.73
CA LEU A 59 5.21 -1.67 -9.67
C LEU A 59 5.81 -2.48 -10.84
N PHE A 60 6.39 -3.64 -10.55
CA PHE A 60 6.85 -4.59 -11.57
C PHE A 60 5.71 -5.03 -12.49
N MET A 61 4.57 -5.45 -11.94
CA MET A 61 3.42 -5.87 -12.73
C MET A 61 2.86 -4.76 -13.63
N PHE A 62 2.89 -3.51 -13.18
CA PHE A 62 2.51 -2.38 -14.02
C PHE A 62 3.52 -2.14 -15.14
N ARG A 63 4.84 -2.19 -14.83
CA ARG A 63 5.90 -2.03 -15.84
C ARG A 63 5.82 -3.07 -16.94
N GLU A 64 5.62 -4.32 -16.56
CA GLU A 64 5.57 -5.46 -17.50
C GLU A 64 4.18 -5.69 -18.12
N MET A 65 3.22 -4.79 -17.91
CA MET A 65 1.84 -4.93 -18.41
C MET A 65 1.12 -6.22 -17.94
N LEU A 66 1.58 -6.82 -16.84
CA LEU A 66 0.95 -7.98 -16.19
C LEU A 66 -0.28 -7.56 -15.37
N ARG A 67 -0.33 -6.30 -14.97
CA ARG A 67 -1.48 -5.62 -14.40
C ARG A 67 -1.75 -4.39 -15.25
N VAL A 68 -2.86 -4.41 -15.98
CA VAL A 68 -3.23 -3.29 -16.87
C VAL A 68 -4.12 -2.31 -16.12
N PHE A 69 -3.62 -1.13 -15.89
CA PHE A 69 -4.35 -0.01 -15.27
C PHE A 69 -3.65 1.31 -15.58
N GLU A 70 -4.22 2.11 -16.46
CA GLU A 70 -3.76 3.48 -16.67
C GLU A 70 -4.25 4.42 -15.54
N PRO A 71 -3.43 5.37 -15.07
CA PRO A 71 -2.12 5.78 -15.63
C PRO A 71 -0.91 5.02 -15.07
N MET A 72 -1.09 3.97 -14.24
CA MET A 72 0.01 3.30 -13.54
C MET A 72 0.98 2.58 -14.48
N ASN A 73 0.49 2.05 -15.61
CA ASN A 73 1.36 1.44 -16.62
C ASN A 73 2.29 2.49 -17.23
N ASP A 74 1.75 3.67 -17.60
CA ASP A 74 2.56 4.78 -18.13
C ASP A 74 3.58 5.29 -17.11
N MET A 75 3.21 5.37 -15.84
CA MET A 75 4.11 5.79 -14.76
C MET A 75 5.27 4.82 -14.54
N ALA A 76 5.00 3.52 -14.63
CA ALA A 76 5.98 2.49 -14.31
C ALA A 76 6.87 2.06 -15.50
N LYS A 77 6.45 2.28 -16.75
CA LYS A 77 7.11 1.74 -17.95
C LYS A 77 8.60 2.04 -18.08
N ALA A 78 9.04 3.16 -17.54
CA ALA A 78 10.44 3.60 -17.63
C ALA A 78 11.27 3.24 -16.38
N PHE A 79 10.69 2.57 -15.37
CA PHE A 79 11.41 2.25 -14.14
C PHE A 79 12.43 1.13 -14.37
N SER A 80 13.66 1.36 -13.93
CA SER A 80 14.67 0.31 -13.77
C SER A 80 14.35 -0.60 -12.57
N ASP A 81 15.03 -1.72 -12.45
CA ASP A 81 14.89 -2.58 -11.26
C ASP A 81 15.31 -1.86 -9.96
N ASP A 82 16.28 -0.95 -10.04
CA ASP A 82 16.68 -0.14 -8.89
C ASP A 82 15.62 0.90 -8.54
N ASP A 83 14.91 1.45 -9.52
CA ASP A 83 13.75 2.32 -9.28
C ASP A 83 12.63 1.56 -8.56
N LEU A 84 12.30 0.35 -9.02
CA LEU A 84 11.28 -0.48 -8.38
C LEU A 84 11.60 -0.72 -6.90
N ARG A 85 12.87 -1.05 -6.57
CA ARG A 85 13.32 -1.24 -5.18
C ARG A 85 13.24 0.06 -4.39
N THR A 86 13.79 1.13 -4.94
CA THR A 86 13.87 2.44 -4.26
C THR A 86 12.48 2.99 -3.96
N PHE A 87 11.56 2.96 -4.93
CA PHE A 87 10.18 3.41 -4.70
C PHE A 87 9.40 2.52 -3.74
N SER A 88 9.61 1.20 -3.79
CA SER A 88 8.93 0.29 -2.86
C SER A 88 9.37 0.51 -1.42
N GLU A 89 10.67 0.71 -1.18
CA GLU A 89 11.21 1.05 0.14
C GLU A 89 10.73 2.42 0.64
N TYR A 90 10.66 3.41 -0.25
CA TYR A 90 10.11 4.73 0.06
C TYR A 90 8.64 4.64 0.49
N ILE A 91 7.82 3.90 -0.25
CA ILE A 91 6.40 3.63 0.06
C ILE A 91 6.27 3.02 1.47
N GLY A 92 7.11 2.05 1.81
CA GLY A 92 7.09 1.41 3.13
C GLY A 92 7.43 2.36 4.29
N LYS A 93 8.15 3.45 4.02
CA LYS A 93 8.53 4.48 5.01
C LYS A 93 7.51 5.62 5.14
N LEU A 94 6.57 5.72 4.22
CA LEU A 94 5.50 6.73 4.32
C LEU A 94 4.64 6.46 5.57
N PRO A 95 4.05 7.50 6.18
CA PRO A 95 3.22 7.34 7.36
C PRO A 95 2.04 6.39 7.13
N LYS A 96 1.69 5.61 8.16
CA LYS A 96 0.49 4.79 8.15
C LYS A 96 -0.75 5.68 7.89
N PRO A 97 -1.64 5.30 6.96
CA PRO A 97 -2.89 6.02 6.75
C PRO A 97 -3.74 6.01 8.02
N ALA A 98 -4.44 7.11 8.26
CA ALA A 98 -5.40 7.20 9.34
C ALA A 98 -6.78 6.66 8.88
N PRO A 99 -7.53 5.99 9.76
CA PRO A 99 -8.91 5.66 9.46
C PRO A 99 -9.76 6.94 9.30
N PRO A 100 -10.95 6.87 8.66
CA PRO A 100 -11.90 7.97 8.64
C PRO A 100 -12.19 8.50 10.03
N ALA A 101 -12.42 9.83 10.14
CA ALA A 101 -12.65 10.50 11.44
C ALA A 101 -13.99 10.10 12.08
N ASP A 102 -14.96 9.63 11.29
CA ASP A 102 -16.24 9.16 11.79
C ASP A 102 -16.10 7.86 12.59
N ALA A 103 -17.00 7.66 13.54
CA ALA A 103 -17.03 6.42 14.35
C ALA A 103 -17.52 5.20 13.56
N GLY A 104 -18.11 5.44 12.39
CA GLY A 104 -18.71 4.42 11.54
C GLY A 104 -20.04 3.88 12.09
N ASP A 105 -20.74 3.12 11.25
CA ASP A 105 -21.94 2.36 11.65
C ASP A 105 -21.52 1.09 12.41
N PRO A 106 -21.86 0.97 13.71
CA PRO A 106 -21.46 -0.18 14.52
C PRO A 106 -21.94 -1.53 13.96
N ALA A 107 -23.11 -1.57 13.35
CA ALA A 107 -23.66 -2.81 12.81
C ALA A 107 -22.89 -3.25 11.55
N ARG A 108 -22.49 -2.31 10.68
CA ARG A 108 -21.63 -2.62 9.53
C ARG A 108 -20.23 -3.05 9.97
N LEU A 109 -19.65 -2.36 10.96
CA LEU A 109 -18.35 -2.74 11.52
C LEU A 109 -18.36 -4.16 12.04
N GLN A 110 -19.37 -4.52 12.85
CA GLN A 110 -19.53 -5.86 13.40
C GLN A 110 -19.69 -6.93 12.30
N ARG A 111 -20.51 -6.67 11.27
CA ARG A 111 -20.65 -7.61 10.14
C ARG A 111 -19.34 -7.76 9.37
N GLY A 112 -18.66 -6.66 9.07
CA GLY A 112 -17.39 -6.70 8.36
C GLY A 112 -16.29 -7.45 9.14
N GLU A 113 -16.21 -7.25 10.46
CA GLU A 113 -15.29 -7.98 11.33
C GLU A 113 -15.61 -9.48 11.35
N ALA A 114 -16.88 -9.85 11.52
CA ALA A 114 -17.32 -11.25 11.48
C ALA A 114 -16.98 -11.92 10.14
N LEU A 115 -17.18 -11.22 9.03
CA LEU A 115 -16.81 -11.70 7.69
C LEU A 115 -15.29 -11.86 7.53
N ALA A 116 -14.50 -10.92 8.04
CA ALA A 116 -13.04 -11.02 8.01
C ALA A 116 -12.52 -12.23 8.80
N GLN A 117 -13.16 -12.57 9.92
CA GLN A 117 -12.89 -13.78 10.69
C GLN A 117 -13.36 -15.04 9.95
N GLN A 118 -14.59 -15.05 9.42
CA GLN A 118 -15.16 -16.18 8.68
C GLN A 118 -14.30 -16.57 7.49
N HIS A 119 -13.83 -15.60 6.71
CA HIS A 119 -12.98 -15.82 5.53
C HIS A 119 -11.48 -15.83 5.87
N ARG A 120 -11.13 -15.77 7.17
CA ARG A 120 -9.76 -15.88 7.69
C ARG A 120 -8.78 -14.88 7.06
N CYS A 121 -9.22 -13.67 6.77
CA CYS A 121 -8.40 -12.63 6.13
C CYS A 121 -7.12 -12.32 6.93
N ASN A 122 -7.24 -12.33 8.27
CA ASN A 122 -6.14 -12.09 9.20
C ASN A 122 -5.05 -13.18 9.18
N SER A 123 -5.31 -14.37 8.64
CA SER A 123 -4.28 -15.43 8.56
C SER A 123 -3.12 -15.07 7.63
N CYS A 124 -3.39 -14.30 6.59
CA CYS A 124 -2.40 -13.82 5.63
C CYS A 124 -2.07 -12.34 5.86
N HIS A 125 -3.09 -11.49 6.08
CA HIS A 125 -2.92 -10.05 6.23
C HIS A 125 -2.49 -9.57 7.62
N ASN A 126 -2.09 -10.45 8.53
CA ASN A 126 -1.85 -10.25 9.96
C ASN A 126 -3.13 -9.96 10.76
N ILE A 127 -3.03 -10.10 12.09
CA ILE A 127 -4.16 -9.90 13.00
C ILE A 127 -4.69 -8.45 13.00
N ASP A 128 -3.80 -7.49 12.73
CA ASP A 128 -4.08 -6.07 12.61
C ASP A 128 -4.23 -5.59 11.16
N PHE A 129 -4.28 -6.52 10.20
CA PHE A 129 -4.37 -6.26 8.76
C PHE A 129 -3.24 -5.38 8.19
N SER A 130 -2.10 -5.34 8.89
CA SER A 130 -0.91 -4.59 8.45
C SER A 130 -0.19 -5.22 7.25
N GLY A 131 -0.50 -6.48 6.94
CA GLY A 131 0.21 -7.24 5.92
C GLY A 131 1.61 -7.69 6.36
N LYS A 132 2.24 -8.54 5.57
CA LYS A 132 3.63 -9.00 5.76
C LYS A 132 4.20 -9.50 4.44
N ASP A 133 5.49 -9.35 4.23
CA ASP A 133 6.17 -9.80 3.03
C ASP A 133 5.47 -9.28 1.75
N ASN A 134 5.02 -10.17 0.87
CA ASN A 134 4.25 -9.84 -0.33
C ASN A 134 2.73 -9.76 -0.11
N VAL A 135 2.25 -9.95 1.11
CA VAL A 135 0.84 -9.79 1.47
C VAL A 135 0.58 -8.35 1.90
N PRO A 136 -0.33 -7.62 1.25
CA PRO A 136 -0.47 -6.19 1.48
C PRO A 136 -1.09 -5.83 2.83
N ARG A 137 -0.73 -4.64 3.32
CA ARG A 137 -1.51 -3.90 4.28
C ARG A 137 -2.87 -3.55 3.67
N ILE A 138 -3.96 -3.91 4.36
CA ILE A 138 -5.34 -3.59 3.98
C ILE A 138 -6.07 -2.77 5.06
N ALA A 139 -5.52 -2.68 6.28
CA ALA A 139 -6.04 -1.82 7.32
C ALA A 139 -5.92 -0.34 6.92
N ASP A 140 -6.96 0.45 7.22
CA ASP A 140 -7.03 1.89 6.96
C ASP A 140 -6.82 2.25 5.47
N GLN A 141 -7.05 1.28 4.58
CA GLN A 141 -7.08 1.54 3.15
C GLN A 141 -8.43 2.14 2.76
N ARG A 142 -8.48 2.91 1.69
CA ARG A 142 -9.73 3.51 1.18
C ARG A 142 -10.82 2.46 0.96
N GLU A 143 -12.02 2.74 1.46
CA GLU A 143 -13.17 1.83 1.35
C GLU A 143 -13.54 1.54 -0.11
N ASP A 144 -13.61 2.58 -0.95
CA ASP A 144 -13.92 2.44 -2.38
C ASP A 144 -12.88 1.59 -3.12
N TYR A 145 -11.59 1.81 -2.87
CA TYR A 145 -10.50 1.02 -3.45
C TYR A 145 -10.55 -0.44 -2.98
N LEU A 146 -10.79 -0.70 -1.69
CA LEU A 146 -10.94 -2.06 -1.17
C LEU A 146 -12.10 -2.78 -1.83
N ALA A 147 -13.28 -2.14 -1.89
CA ALA A 147 -14.46 -2.71 -2.51
C ALA A 147 -14.25 -3.00 -4.00
N LYS A 148 -13.67 -2.05 -4.74
CA LYS A 148 -13.29 -2.22 -6.15
C LYS A 148 -12.35 -3.41 -6.31
N THR A 149 -11.25 -3.43 -5.57
CA THR A 149 -10.21 -4.46 -5.68
C THR A 149 -10.73 -5.86 -5.36
N MET A 150 -11.56 -6.01 -4.32
CA MET A 150 -12.17 -7.30 -3.99
C MET A 150 -13.12 -7.79 -5.08
N ARG A 151 -13.90 -6.90 -5.71
CA ARG A 151 -14.75 -7.26 -6.86
C ARG A 151 -13.90 -7.71 -8.06
N GLU A 152 -12.84 -6.98 -8.36
CA GLU A 152 -11.93 -7.31 -9.46
C GLU A 152 -11.23 -8.67 -9.28
N TYR A 153 -10.87 -9.05 -8.06
CA TYR A 153 -10.37 -10.40 -7.78
C TYR A 153 -11.48 -11.46 -7.92
N LYS A 154 -12.69 -11.16 -7.45
CA LYS A 154 -13.83 -12.08 -7.53
C LYS A 154 -14.23 -12.39 -8.97
N ASP A 155 -14.22 -11.41 -9.86
CA ASP A 155 -14.58 -11.55 -11.27
C ASP A 155 -13.39 -11.87 -12.20
N ASN A 156 -12.19 -12.08 -11.63
CA ASN A 156 -10.94 -12.33 -12.35
C ASN A 156 -10.52 -11.23 -13.34
N SER A 157 -11.02 -10.01 -13.20
CA SER A 157 -10.53 -8.87 -13.98
C SER A 157 -9.19 -8.31 -13.47
N ARG A 158 -8.83 -8.62 -12.22
CA ARG A 158 -7.54 -8.32 -11.62
C ARG A 158 -6.78 -9.62 -11.33
N HIS A 159 -5.68 -9.79 -12.02
CA HIS A 159 -4.74 -10.87 -11.72
C HIS A 159 -3.80 -10.44 -10.58
N GLY A 160 -3.75 -11.24 -9.52
CA GLY A 160 -2.75 -11.10 -8.45
C GLY A 160 -1.42 -11.71 -8.86
N TYR A 161 -0.43 -11.61 -7.96
CA TYR A 161 0.83 -12.34 -8.09
C TYR A 161 0.60 -13.88 -8.11
N ASP A 162 -0.42 -14.30 -7.36
CA ASP A 162 -0.94 -15.66 -7.36
C ASP A 162 -2.49 -15.64 -7.35
N GLY A 163 -3.13 -16.80 -7.48
CA GLY A 163 -4.59 -16.93 -7.52
C GLY A 163 -5.30 -16.84 -6.17
N THR A 164 -4.58 -16.78 -5.05
CA THR A 164 -5.14 -16.94 -3.69
C THR A 164 -6.28 -15.97 -3.40
N MET A 165 -6.12 -14.69 -3.71
CA MET A 165 -7.17 -13.70 -3.43
C MET A 165 -8.43 -13.91 -4.28
N ALA A 166 -8.28 -14.37 -5.53
CA ALA A 166 -9.41 -14.71 -6.37
C ALA A 166 -10.20 -15.90 -5.78
N GLU A 167 -9.50 -16.93 -5.31
CA GLU A 167 -10.12 -18.11 -4.68
C GLU A 167 -10.86 -17.74 -3.38
N VAL A 168 -10.22 -16.97 -2.49
CA VAL A 168 -10.80 -16.54 -1.22
C VAL A 168 -12.07 -15.73 -1.42
N LEU A 169 -12.14 -14.92 -2.48
CA LEU A 169 -13.27 -14.04 -2.74
C LEU A 169 -14.42 -14.69 -3.54
N GLN A 170 -14.24 -15.89 -4.10
CA GLN A 170 -15.33 -16.58 -4.83
C GLN A 170 -16.62 -16.74 -4.02
N PRO A 171 -16.61 -17.20 -2.75
CA PRO A 171 -17.82 -17.35 -1.97
C PRO A 171 -18.39 -16.04 -1.41
N VAL A 172 -17.65 -14.92 -1.45
CA VAL A 172 -18.03 -13.65 -0.83
C VAL A 172 -19.02 -12.91 -1.73
N THR A 173 -20.19 -12.51 -1.20
CA THR A 173 -21.20 -11.78 -1.98
C THR A 173 -20.84 -10.30 -2.16
N PRO A 174 -21.44 -9.58 -3.13
CA PRO A 174 -21.19 -8.13 -3.28
C PRO A 174 -21.52 -7.31 -2.02
N GLU A 175 -22.56 -7.68 -1.27
CA GLU A 175 -22.95 -7.04 -0.01
C GLU A 175 -21.89 -7.29 1.07
N GLN A 176 -21.40 -8.51 1.16
CA GLN A 176 -20.30 -8.88 2.08
C GLN A 176 -19.00 -8.14 1.73
N ILE A 177 -18.69 -7.97 0.45
CA ILE A 177 -17.56 -7.14 0.01
C ILE A 177 -17.70 -5.70 0.50
N SER A 178 -18.91 -5.14 0.43
CA SER A 178 -19.18 -3.78 0.95
C SER A 178 -18.93 -3.67 2.46
N ASP A 179 -19.41 -4.64 3.26
CA ASP A 179 -19.21 -4.63 4.71
C ASP A 179 -17.74 -4.90 5.09
N LEU A 180 -17.05 -5.80 4.37
CA LEU A 180 -15.61 -6.02 4.53
C LEU A 180 -14.80 -4.76 4.24
N ALA A 181 -15.06 -4.09 3.13
CA ALA A 181 -14.36 -2.86 2.76
C ALA A 181 -14.57 -1.75 3.80
N TYR A 182 -15.80 -1.63 4.29
CA TYR A 182 -16.17 -0.68 5.33
C TYR A 182 -15.39 -0.90 6.63
N PHE A 183 -15.35 -2.15 7.09
CA PHE A 183 -14.60 -2.55 8.29
C PHE A 183 -13.10 -2.31 8.12
N LEU A 184 -12.49 -2.84 7.05
CA LEU A 184 -11.04 -2.76 6.81
C LEU A 184 -10.56 -1.31 6.66
N ALA A 185 -11.38 -0.41 6.14
CA ALA A 185 -11.07 1.01 6.06
C ALA A 185 -11.08 1.71 7.42
N ARG A 186 -11.57 1.07 8.50
CA ARG A 186 -11.78 1.64 9.85
C ARG A 186 -11.17 0.78 10.95
N VAL A 187 -10.22 -0.07 10.65
CA VAL A 187 -9.50 -0.89 11.65
C VAL A 187 -8.72 0.03 12.60
N ARG A 188 -8.91 -0.15 13.92
CA ARG A 188 -8.29 0.66 14.98
C ARG A 188 -7.45 -0.18 15.93
#